data_bfb6b9c629c5799155302a762d8f7362
#
_entry.id   bfb6b9c629c5799155302a762d8f7362
#
_cell.length_a   1.000
_cell.length_b   1.000
_cell.length_c   1.000
_cell.angle_alpha   90.00
_cell.angle_beta   90.00
_cell.angle_gamma   90.00
#
_symmetry.space_group_name_H-M   'P 1'
#
loop_
_entity.id
_entity.type
_entity.pdbx_description
1 polymer ?
#
loop_
_entity_poly.entity_id
_entity_poly.type
_entity_poly.pdbx_seq_one_letter_code
_entity_poly.pdbx_strand_id
1 'polypeptide(L)'
;MRFGTEAMLSEYEVHSRQPTDHLIRQHWPLVKRIANQLAVKLPSHIEIDDLIQVGLIGLLKAVDDYQSDSGAVFSTYATIRIRGAM
;
A
#
# COMPACT_ATOMS: atom_id res chain seq x y z
N MET A 1 -9.19 -17.64 12.39
CA MET A 1 -7.84 -17.07 12.47
C MET A 1 -7.62 -16.08 11.35
N ARG A 2 -7.01 -14.99 11.69
CA ARG A 2 -6.83 -13.92 10.74
C ARG A 2 -5.36 -13.88 10.28
N PHE A 3 -5.15 -13.81 8.99
CA PHE A 3 -3.80 -13.64 8.45
C PHE A 3 -3.39 -12.17 8.62
N GLY A 4 -2.18 -11.95 9.04
CA GLY A 4 -1.66 -10.60 9.18
C GLY A 4 -1.35 -9.95 7.84
N THR A 5 -1.22 -8.63 7.86
CA THR A 5 -0.87 -7.88 6.66
C THR A 5 0.53 -8.22 6.18
N GLU A 6 1.41 -8.63 7.07
CA GLU A 6 2.74 -9.09 6.70
C GLU A 6 2.70 -10.37 5.89
N ALA A 7 1.67 -11.21 6.09
CA ALA A 7 1.49 -12.41 5.28
C ALA A 7 1.17 -12.07 3.83
N MET A 8 0.36 -11.03 3.60
CA MET A 8 0.08 -10.56 2.24
C MET A 8 1.34 -10.08 1.54
N LEU A 9 2.17 -9.33 2.25
CA LEU A 9 3.42 -8.85 1.69
C LEU A 9 4.37 -10.00 1.38
N SER A 10 4.45 -11.00 2.27
CA SER A 10 5.29 -12.17 2.05
C SER A 10 4.85 -12.95 0.82
N GLU A 11 3.54 -13.12 0.61
CA GLU A 11 3.04 -13.78 -0.58
C GLU A 11 3.41 -13.02 -1.84
N TYR A 12 3.29 -11.69 -1.81
CA TYR A 12 3.71 -10.87 -2.94
C TYR A 12 5.19 -11.09 -3.25
N GLU A 13 6.04 -11.11 -2.23
CA GLU A 13 7.48 -11.28 -2.42
C GLU A 13 7.83 -12.63 -3.02
N VAL A 14 7.10 -13.68 -2.65
CA VAL A 14 7.33 -15.03 -3.20
C VAL A 14 6.99 -15.07 -4.68
N HIS A 15 5.89 -14.42 -5.08
CA HIS A 15 5.38 -14.49 -6.45
C HIS A 15 5.92 -13.42 -7.37
N SER A 16 6.46 -12.34 -6.83
CA SER A 16 6.96 -11.22 -7.63
C SER A 16 8.41 -10.92 -7.23
N ARG A 17 9.33 -11.17 -8.11
CA ARG A 17 10.76 -10.90 -7.87
C ARG A 17 11.24 -9.75 -8.74
N GLN A 18 10.45 -8.69 -8.79
CA GLN A 18 10.75 -7.53 -9.61
C GLN A 18 11.73 -6.59 -8.93
N PRO A 19 12.48 -5.80 -9.71
CA PRO A 19 13.40 -4.82 -9.13
C PRO A 19 12.73 -3.80 -8.22
N THR A 20 11.41 -3.63 -8.35
CA THR A 20 10.62 -2.69 -7.56
C THR A 20 10.19 -3.25 -6.21
N ASP A 21 10.51 -4.51 -5.91
CA ASP A 21 10.09 -5.13 -4.64
C ASP A 21 10.54 -4.32 -3.43
N HIS A 22 11.72 -3.76 -3.46
CA HIS A 22 12.20 -2.98 -2.33
C HIS A 22 11.37 -1.72 -2.08
N LEU A 23 10.82 -1.12 -3.13
CA LEU A 23 9.92 0.02 -2.98
C LEU A 23 8.62 -0.37 -2.29
N ILE A 24 8.08 -1.52 -2.66
CA ILE A 24 6.87 -2.05 -2.02
C ILE A 24 7.13 -2.29 -0.53
N ARG A 25 8.21 -2.97 -0.22
CA ARG A 25 8.55 -3.29 1.18
C ARG A 25 8.83 -2.03 1.99
N GLN A 26 9.53 -1.09 1.40
CA GLN A 26 9.90 0.15 2.06
C GLN A 26 8.66 1.00 2.39
N HIS A 27 7.63 0.93 1.55
CA HIS A 27 6.42 1.76 1.70
C HIS A 27 5.23 0.98 2.28
N TRP A 28 5.42 -0.29 2.63
CA TRP A 28 4.37 -1.08 3.27
C TRP A 28 3.86 -0.46 4.57
N PRO A 29 4.74 0.03 5.48
CA PRO A 29 4.26 0.69 6.69
C PRO A 29 3.40 1.92 6.40
N LEU A 30 3.63 2.59 5.28
CA LEU A 30 2.83 3.74 4.88
C LEU A 30 1.39 3.33 4.58
N VAL A 31 1.21 2.20 3.89
CA VAL A 31 -0.13 1.66 3.61
C VAL A 31 -0.88 1.41 4.91
N LYS A 32 -0.23 0.78 5.87
CA LYS A 32 -0.86 0.47 7.15
C LYS A 32 -1.22 1.73 7.92
N ARG A 33 -0.35 2.73 7.89
CA ARG A 33 -0.60 3.99 8.59
C ARG A 33 -1.80 4.73 8.00
N ILE A 34 -1.87 4.80 6.66
CA ILE A 34 -3.00 5.46 6.00
C ILE A 34 -4.29 4.72 6.29
N ALA A 35 -4.27 3.39 6.24
CA ALA A 35 -5.45 2.60 6.54
C ALA A 35 -5.95 2.85 7.97
N ASN A 36 -5.03 2.92 8.93
CA ASN A 36 -5.38 3.20 10.32
C ASN A 36 -5.99 4.60 10.47
N GLN A 37 -5.44 5.58 9.78
CA GLN A 37 -5.96 6.95 9.82
C GLN A 37 -7.37 7.03 9.26
N LEU A 38 -7.63 6.32 8.18
CA LEU A 38 -8.97 6.32 7.56
C LEU A 38 -9.97 5.51 8.38
N ALA A 39 -9.53 4.40 8.98
CA ALA A 39 -10.43 3.53 9.74
C ALA A 39 -11.11 4.28 10.90
N VAL A 40 -10.41 5.26 11.47
CA VAL A 40 -10.98 6.08 12.56
C VAL A 40 -12.21 6.86 12.10
N LYS A 41 -12.26 7.22 10.82
CA LYS A 41 -13.33 8.05 10.25
C LYS A 41 -14.43 7.24 9.55
N LEU A 42 -14.26 5.92 9.46
CA LEU A 42 -15.19 5.07 8.74
C LEU A 42 -16.09 4.30 9.72
N PRO A 43 -17.26 3.81 9.24
CA PRO A 43 -18.13 2.98 10.08
C PRO A 43 -17.40 1.76 10.62
N SER A 44 -17.81 1.30 11.80
CA SER A 44 -17.13 0.21 12.49
C SER A 44 -17.19 -1.13 11.75
N HIS A 45 -18.13 -1.28 10.80
CA HIS A 45 -18.23 -2.52 10.05
C HIS A 45 -17.18 -2.63 8.93
N ILE A 46 -16.46 -1.55 8.64
CA ILE A 46 -15.39 -1.58 7.65
C ILE A 46 -14.15 -2.16 8.30
N GLU A 47 -13.64 -3.24 7.71
CA GLU A 47 -12.46 -3.90 8.23
C GLU A 47 -11.19 -3.23 7.74
N ILE A 48 -10.26 -3.00 8.68
CA ILE A 48 -9.00 -2.35 8.34
C ILE A 48 -8.18 -3.20 7.36
N ASP A 49 -8.29 -4.52 7.46
CA ASP A 49 -7.56 -5.40 6.54
C ASP A 49 -8.01 -5.21 5.10
N ASP A 50 -9.30 -4.93 4.89
CA ASP A 50 -9.81 -4.65 3.54
C ASP A 50 -9.22 -3.35 3.01
N LEU A 51 -9.10 -2.34 3.87
CA LEU A 51 -8.47 -1.08 3.49
C LEU A 51 -7.01 -1.28 3.13
N ILE A 52 -6.31 -2.12 3.87
CA ILE A 52 -4.90 -2.39 3.63
C ILE A 52 -4.72 -3.10 2.29
N GLN A 53 -5.60 -4.06 1.97
CA GLN A 53 -5.54 -4.74 0.68
C GLN A 53 -5.73 -3.77 -0.48
N VAL A 54 -6.72 -2.89 -0.37
CA VAL A 54 -6.97 -1.88 -1.40
C VAL A 54 -5.79 -0.92 -1.49
N GLY A 55 -5.22 -0.54 -0.35
CA GLY A 55 -4.06 0.33 -0.30
C GLY A 55 -2.84 -0.30 -0.95
N LEU A 56 -2.65 -1.60 -0.78
CA LEU A 56 -1.56 -2.30 -1.45
C LEU A 56 -1.71 -2.23 -2.95
N ILE A 57 -2.94 -2.39 -3.47
CA ILE A 57 -3.19 -2.26 -4.90
C ILE A 57 -2.80 -0.85 -5.37
N GLY A 58 -3.16 0.17 -4.59
CA GLY A 58 -2.77 1.54 -4.90
C GLY A 58 -1.25 1.73 -4.93
N LEU A 59 -0.56 1.10 -3.99
CA LEU A 59 0.91 1.15 -3.94
C LEU A 59 1.53 0.46 -5.16
N LEU A 60 1.01 -0.70 -5.55
CA LEU A 60 1.50 -1.41 -6.72
C LEU A 60 1.34 -0.58 -7.98
N LYS A 61 0.20 0.08 -8.13
CA LYS A 61 -0.03 0.97 -9.27
C LYS A 61 0.89 2.17 -9.22
N ALA A 62 1.16 2.70 -8.04
CA ALA A 62 2.08 3.81 -7.88
C ALA A 62 3.48 3.45 -8.34
N VAL A 63 3.94 2.25 -7.99
CA VAL A 63 5.26 1.77 -8.43
C VAL A 63 5.33 1.66 -9.94
N ASP A 64 4.27 1.15 -10.57
CA ASP A 64 4.22 0.99 -12.02
C ASP A 64 4.18 2.33 -12.76
N ASP A 65 3.45 3.30 -12.20
CA ASP A 65 3.17 4.55 -12.91
C ASP A 65 4.17 5.66 -12.58
N TYR A 66 4.94 5.51 -11.50
CA TYR A 66 5.83 6.57 -11.05
C TYR A 66 6.96 6.80 -12.06
N GLN A 67 7.21 8.08 -12.33
CA GLN A 67 8.33 8.50 -13.16
C GLN A 67 9.26 9.36 -12.34
N SER A 68 10.49 8.92 -12.21
CA SER A 68 11.48 9.58 -11.36
C SER A 68 11.81 11.00 -11.82
N ASP A 69 11.54 11.33 -13.08
CA ASP A 69 11.79 12.66 -13.62
C ASP A 69 10.61 13.62 -13.47
N SER A 70 9.54 13.18 -12.82
CA SER A 70 8.34 13.99 -12.62
C SER A 70 8.52 15.12 -11.61
N GLY A 71 9.61 15.09 -10.83
CA GLY A 71 9.86 16.08 -9.79
C GLY A 71 9.22 15.76 -8.46
N ALA A 72 8.40 14.72 -8.39
CA ALA A 72 7.74 14.31 -7.15
C ALA A 72 8.55 13.22 -6.44
N VAL A 73 8.64 13.30 -5.13
CA VAL A 73 9.21 12.24 -4.31
C VAL A 73 8.24 11.05 -4.34
N PHE A 74 8.78 9.85 -4.48
CA PHE A 74 7.94 8.67 -4.60
C PHE A 74 6.98 8.50 -3.42
N SER A 75 7.43 8.75 -2.20
CA SER A 75 6.56 8.58 -1.04
C SER A 75 5.35 9.51 -1.08
N THR A 76 5.51 10.73 -1.56
CA THR A 76 4.41 11.66 -1.73
C THR A 76 3.44 11.17 -2.78
N TYR A 77 3.96 10.73 -3.92
CA TYR A 77 3.15 10.20 -5.00
C TYR A 77 2.38 8.95 -4.54
N ALA A 78 3.07 8.04 -3.85
CA ALA A 78 2.46 6.81 -3.36
C ALA A 78 1.35 7.11 -2.35
N THR A 79 1.55 8.08 -1.47
CA THR A 79 0.53 8.47 -0.49
C THR A 79 -0.76 8.88 -1.19
N ILE A 80 -0.66 9.69 -2.23
CA ILE A 80 -1.83 10.13 -2.99
C ILE A 80 -2.53 8.94 -3.65
N ARG A 81 -1.77 8.04 -4.25
CA ARG A 81 -2.34 6.90 -4.95
C ARG A 81 -2.97 5.90 -3.97
N ILE A 82 -2.33 5.68 -2.83
CA ILE A 82 -2.86 4.78 -1.80
C ILE A 82 -4.18 5.32 -1.25
N ARG A 83 -4.21 6.59 -0.90
CA ARG A 83 -5.44 7.20 -0.39
C ARG A 83 -6.55 7.19 -1.42
N GLY A 84 -6.21 7.43 -2.68
CA GLY A 84 -7.20 7.42 -3.74
C GLY A 84 -7.79 6.04 -3.99
N ALA A 85 -7.04 4.98 -3.72
CA ALA A 85 -7.52 3.62 -3.87
C ALA A 85 -8.44 3.20 -2.72
N MET A 86 -8.21 3.72 -1.53
CA MET A 86 -9.01 3.40 -0.37
C MET A 86 -10.34 4.15 -0.38
#